data_6637c1610bccaf3c7a2ac32f740f1de6
#
_entry.id   6637c1610bccaf3c7a2ac32f740f1de6
#
_cell.length_a   1.000
_cell.length_b   1.000
_cell.length_c   1.000
_cell.angle_alpha   90.00
_cell.angle_beta   90.00
_cell.angle_gamma   90.00
#
_symmetry.space_group_name_H-M   'P 1'
#
loop_
_entity.id
_entity.type
_entity.pdbx_description
1 polymer ?
#
loop_
_entity_poly.entity_id
_entity_poly.type
_entity_poly.pdbx_seq_one_letter_code
_entity_poly.pdbx_strand_id
1 'polypeptide(L)'
;MKNRLFTSESVTEGHPDKIADQISDAILDSLLSQDAKSRVAVETLITTGQVHVAGEVTTNGYADVMNIVRDTVLEIGYDSSEKGFDGNSCGVSISIGQQSQDIAQGVNDAFESRVASSADPLDLQGAGDQGLMFGYACKDTPELMPIPIALAHKLAQQLTKVRKDGTLPYLRPDGKTQVTIEYQGDKAIALNTIVISSQHAADIDLEKKLAPEIKKFVIDPIIKDLDIDTKNVRFLINPTGRFVIGGPMGDAGLTGRKIIVDTYGGMARHGGGAFSGKDPSKVDRSAAYAMRWVAKNVVAADLADRCEVQVAYAIGKAQPVGLFIETFGTEKFDLAKISDAVKEVFDLRPAAIIRDLNLLRPIYAKTAAYGHFGRELPEFAWEKKDRAAALKALVN
;
A
#
# COMPACT_ATOMS: atom_id res chain seq x y z
N MET A 1 -5.57 33.28 1.36
CA MET A 1 -5.81 31.98 2.04
C MET A 1 -4.70 31.77 3.06
N LYS A 2 -4.99 31.17 4.23
CA LYS A 2 -3.94 30.84 5.20
C LYS A 2 -3.15 29.63 4.70
N ASN A 3 -1.83 29.64 4.84
CA ASN A 3 -0.99 28.48 4.57
C ASN A 3 -1.25 27.42 5.62
N ARG A 4 -1.20 26.14 5.21
CA ARG A 4 -1.33 24.97 6.09
C ARG A 4 -0.17 24.00 5.88
N LEU A 5 0.25 23.32 6.92
CA LEU A 5 1.21 22.24 6.85
C LEU A 5 0.48 20.90 6.82
N PHE A 6 0.93 20.00 5.93
CA PHE A 6 0.44 18.64 5.89
C PHE A 6 1.62 17.67 5.86
N THR A 7 1.53 16.61 6.66
CA THR A 7 2.63 15.67 6.89
C THR A 7 2.19 14.26 6.58
N SER A 8 3.05 13.52 5.86
CA SER A 8 2.94 12.07 5.68
C SER A 8 4.23 11.39 6.05
N GLU A 9 4.15 10.11 6.42
CA GLU A 9 5.31 9.28 6.72
C GLU A 9 5.35 8.03 5.85
N SER A 10 6.54 7.45 5.70
CA SER A 10 6.76 6.13 5.14
C SER A 10 7.84 5.39 5.92
N VAL A 11 7.97 4.11 5.66
CA VAL A 11 8.96 3.25 6.30
C VAL A 11 9.69 2.41 5.25
N THR A 12 10.90 1.96 5.58
CA THR A 12 11.66 1.04 4.74
C THR A 12 11.09 -0.38 4.78
N GLU A 13 11.51 -1.22 3.84
CA GLU A 13 11.15 -2.64 3.81
C GLU A 13 11.56 -3.40 5.09
N GLY A 14 12.58 -2.91 5.81
CA GLY A 14 13.09 -3.51 7.05
C GLY A 14 12.39 -3.03 8.33
N HIS A 15 11.37 -2.16 8.24
CA HIS A 15 10.52 -1.85 9.38
C HIS A 15 9.72 -3.10 9.80
N PRO A 16 9.58 -3.41 11.11
CA PRO A 16 8.95 -4.66 11.57
C PRO A 16 7.57 -4.93 10.97
N ASP A 17 6.68 -3.94 10.93
CA ASP A 17 5.35 -4.10 10.32
C ASP A 17 5.45 -4.40 8.81
N LYS A 18 6.43 -3.81 8.10
CA LYS A 18 6.60 -4.07 6.67
C LYS A 18 7.28 -5.40 6.38
N ILE A 19 8.10 -5.93 7.28
CA ILE A 19 8.59 -7.32 7.19
C ILE A 19 7.39 -8.26 7.29
N ALA A 20 6.48 -8.03 8.24
CA ALA A 20 5.28 -8.84 8.41
C ALA A 20 4.37 -8.81 7.15
N ASP A 21 4.16 -7.64 6.56
CA ASP A 21 3.42 -7.48 5.32
C ASP A 21 4.06 -8.24 4.15
N GLN A 22 5.39 -8.14 3.99
CA GLN A 22 6.12 -8.82 2.93
C GLN A 22 6.08 -10.34 3.08
N ILE A 23 6.18 -10.88 4.29
CA ILE A 23 6.05 -12.31 4.55
C ILE A 23 4.64 -12.78 4.17
N SER A 24 3.60 -12.09 4.62
CA SER A 24 2.21 -12.45 4.34
C SER A 24 1.89 -12.42 2.85
N ASP A 25 2.39 -11.43 2.11
CA ASP A 25 2.19 -11.34 0.66
C ASP A 25 3.08 -12.32 -0.13
N ALA A 26 4.26 -12.67 0.36
CA ALA A 26 5.08 -13.72 -0.25
C ALA A 26 4.42 -15.11 -0.14
N ILE A 27 3.77 -15.40 0.98
CA ILE A 27 2.96 -16.61 1.16
C ILE A 27 1.78 -16.61 0.18
N LEU A 28 1.06 -15.51 0.08
CA LEU A 28 -0.05 -15.35 -0.87
C LEU A 28 0.41 -15.58 -2.31
N ASP A 29 1.50 -14.95 -2.75
CA ASP A 29 2.03 -15.09 -4.11
C ASP A 29 2.50 -16.52 -4.40
N SER A 30 3.12 -17.20 -3.43
CA SER A 30 3.51 -18.61 -3.55
C SER A 30 2.29 -19.51 -3.83
N LEU A 31 1.18 -19.27 -3.15
CA LEU A 31 -0.06 -20.04 -3.33
C LEU A 31 -0.77 -19.70 -4.65
N LEU A 32 -0.89 -18.41 -4.99
CA LEU A 32 -1.53 -17.97 -6.24
C LEU A 32 -0.77 -18.43 -7.49
N SER A 33 0.53 -18.60 -7.40
CA SER A 33 1.35 -19.12 -8.51
C SER A 33 1.02 -20.58 -8.87
N GLN A 34 0.48 -21.35 -7.93
CA GLN A 34 0.13 -22.76 -8.08
C GLN A 34 -1.38 -22.98 -8.27
N ASP A 35 -2.18 -22.18 -7.58
CA ASP A 35 -3.64 -22.20 -7.66
C ASP A 35 -4.20 -20.77 -7.61
N ALA A 36 -4.56 -20.24 -8.78
CA ALA A 36 -5.11 -18.90 -8.93
C ALA A 36 -6.44 -18.70 -8.16
N LYS A 37 -7.11 -19.79 -7.74
CA LYS A 37 -8.34 -19.75 -6.95
C LYS A 37 -8.10 -19.88 -5.44
N SER A 38 -6.85 -19.87 -4.99
CA SER A 38 -6.52 -19.90 -3.57
C SER A 38 -7.26 -18.83 -2.78
N ARG A 39 -7.83 -19.23 -1.64
CA ARG A 39 -8.39 -18.33 -0.64
C ARG A 39 -7.40 -18.20 0.49
N VAL A 40 -6.92 -17.00 0.73
CA VAL A 40 -5.82 -16.74 1.65
C VAL A 40 -6.16 -15.54 2.52
N ALA A 41 -6.04 -15.72 3.83
CA ALA A 41 -6.04 -14.68 4.82
C ALA A 41 -4.95 -15.02 5.82
N VAL A 42 -3.73 -14.51 5.60
CA VAL A 42 -2.54 -14.84 6.40
C VAL A 42 -1.97 -13.58 7.02
N GLU A 43 -1.79 -13.60 8.32
CA GLU A 43 -1.21 -12.55 9.11
C GLU A 43 0.11 -13.03 9.73
N THR A 44 1.05 -12.11 9.86
CA THR A 44 2.37 -12.38 10.42
C THR A 44 2.62 -11.44 11.58
N LEU A 45 3.07 -11.99 12.70
CA LEU A 45 3.66 -11.25 13.81
C LEU A 45 5.15 -11.55 13.85
N ILE A 46 5.98 -10.51 13.93
CA ILE A 46 7.43 -10.63 14.06
C ILE A 46 7.91 -9.86 15.29
N THR A 47 8.78 -10.48 16.06
CA THR A 47 9.39 -9.88 17.26
C THR A 47 10.80 -10.44 17.45
N THR A 48 11.48 -10.10 18.56
CA THR A 48 12.84 -10.56 18.85
C THR A 48 13.01 -12.05 18.63
N GLY A 49 13.79 -12.44 17.62
CA GLY A 49 14.15 -13.82 17.32
C GLY A 49 13.02 -14.74 16.84
N GLN A 50 11.79 -14.22 16.63
CA GLN A 50 10.61 -15.05 16.38
C GLN A 50 9.69 -14.46 15.32
N VAL A 51 9.16 -15.33 14.45
CA VAL A 51 8.08 -15.04 13.49
C VAL A 51 6.92 -16.00 13.76
N HIS A 52 5.71 -15.48 13.86
CA HIS A 52 4.46 -16.23 13.97
C HIS A 52 3.60 -15.94 12.76
N VAL A 53 3.23 -16.99 12.03
CA VAL A 53 2.32 -16.91 10.87
C VAL A 53 1.01 -17.59 11.25
N ALA A 54 -0.09 -16.87 11.15
CA ALA A 54 -1.43 -17.38 11.48
C ALA A 54 -2.44 -17.00 10.40
N GLY A 55 -3.56 -17.71 10.34
CA GLY A 55 -4.64 -17.39 9.41
C GLY A 55 -5.34 -18.61 8.83
N GLU A 56 -6.06 -18.39 7.74
CA GLU A 56 -6.83 -19.41 7.04
C GLU A 56 -6.46 -19.47 5.56
N VAL A 57 -6.28 -20.69 5.06
CA VAL A 57 -5.94 -20.97 3.66
C VAL A 57 -6.80 -22.12 3.15
N THR A 58 -7.38 -21.93 1.96
CA THR A 58 -8.00 -22.98 1.15
C THR A 58 -7.38 -22.96 -0.23
N THR A 59 -6.65 -24.00 -0.60
CA THR A 59 -5.87 -24.06 -1.83
C THR A 59 -5.60 -25.50 -2.24
N ASN A 60 -5.30 -25.74 -3.53
CA ASN A 60 -4.71 -26.98 -4.03
C ASN A 60 -3.17 -26.91 -4.11
N GLY A 61 -2.59 -25.76 -3.79
CA GLY A 61 -1.15 -25.54 -3.77
C GLY A 61 -0.52 -25.86 -2.40
N TYR A 62 0.81 -25.75 -2.35
CA TYR A 62 1.60 -25.87 -1.12
C TYR A 62 2.58 -24.71 -1.00
N ALA A 63 2.65 -24.08 0.16
CA ALA A 63 3.63 -23.05 0.49
C ALA A 63 4.58 -23.56 1.57
N ASP A 64 5.87 -23.58 1.30
CA ASP A 64 6.90 -23.78 2.32
C ASP A 64 7.06 -22.49 3.14
N VAL A 65 6.13 -22.30 4.06
CA VAL A 65 6.04 -21.07 4.87
C VAL A 65 7.33 -20.79 5.62
N MET A 66 8.02 -21.83 6.12
CA MET A 66 9.26 -21.66 6.86
C MET A 66 10.37 -21.06 5.98
N ASN A 67 10.56 -21.58 4.78
CA ASN A 67 11.55 -21.07 3.86
C ASN A 67 11.15 -19.70 3.30
N ILE A 68 9.88 -19.48 2.99
CA ILE A 68 9.37 -18.14 2.55
C ILE A 68 9.67 -17.07 3.60
N VAL A 69 9.44 -17.35 4.88
CA VAL A 69 9.77 -16.42 5.99
C VAL A 69 11.26 -16.11 5.99
N ARG A 70 12.12 -17.15 5.96
CA ARG A 70 13.57 -16.97 6.02
C ARG A 70 14.11 -16.21 4.83
N ASP A 71 13.71 -16.59 3.63
CA ASP A 71 14.17 -15.96 2.39
C ASP A 71 13.73 -14.46 2.35
N THR A 72 12.50 -14.16 2.72
CA THR A 72 12.00 -12.77 2.80
C THR A 72 12.83 -11.94 3.77
N VAL A 73 13.11 -12.46 4.96
CA VAL A 73 13.89 -11.76 5.99
C VAL A 73 15.34 -11.54 5.54
N LEU A 74 15.95 -12.54 4.90
CA LEU A 74 17.31 -12.47 4.36
C LEU A 74 17.40 -11.49 3.17
N GLU A 75 16.43 -11.49 2.27
CA GLU A 75 16.36 -10.56 1.13
C GLU A 75 16.24 -9.10 1.58
N ILE A 76 15.50 -8.83 2.64
CA ILE A 76 15.42 -7.51 3.28
C ILE A 76 16.79 -7.10 3.84
N GLY A 77 17.64 -8.05 4.25
CA GLY A 77 18.99 -7.82 4.73
C GLY A 77 19.19 -8.07 6.22
N TYR A 78 18.29 -8.77 6.88
CA TYR A 78 18.46 -9.29 8.24
C TYR A 78 19.12 -10.67 8.20
N ASP A 79 20.43 -10.71 8.04
CA ASP A 79 21.26 -11.88 7.83
C ASP A 79 22.23 -12.17 9.00
N SER A 80 22.10 -11.40 10.09
CA SER A 80 22.98 -11.50 11.27
C SER A 80 22.29 -10.92 12.51
N SER A 81 22.51 -11.57 13.65
CA SER A 81 22.08 -11.06 14.96
C SER A 81 22.64 -9.67 15.31
N GLU A 82 23.77 -9.28 14.74
CA GLU A 82 24.33 -7.91 14.89
C GLU A 82 23.42 -6.83 14.29
N LYS A 83 22.55 -7.19 13.34
CA LYS A 83 21.56 -6.30 12.74
C LYS A 83 20.25 -6.25 13.53
N GLY A 84 20.14 -7.06 14.60
CA GLY A 84 18.98 -7.16 15.45
C GLY A 84 18.00 -8.27 15.08
N PHE A 85 18.22 -8.95 13.96
CA PHE A 85 17.44 -10.12 13.52
C PHE A 85 18.22 -10.95 12.51
N ASP A 86 17.98 -12.26 12.46
CA ASP A 86 18.67 -13.16 11.53
C ASP A 86 17.70 -14.19 10.96
N GLY A 87 17.46 -14.11 9.64
CA GLY A 87 16.59 -15.02 8.91
C GLY A 87 17.09 -16.47 8.91
N ASN A 88 18.42 -16.71 9.07
CA ASN A 88 18.96 -18.05 9.12
C ASN A 88 18.61 -18.81 10.41
N SER A 89 18.42 -18.07 11.53
CA SER A 89 18.32 -18.68 12.86
C SER A 89 17.05 -18.33 13.63
N CYS A 90 16.18 -17.42 13.12
CA CYS A 90 14.94 -17.06 13.79
C CYS A 90 14.01 -18.27 13.95
N GLY A 91 13.26 -18.30 15.04
CA GLY A 91 12.16 -19.23 15.24
C GLY A 91 10.98 -18.91 14.30
N VAL A 92 10.33 -19.93 13.75
CA VAL A 92 9.12 -19.76 12.93
C VAL A 92 8.02 -20.67 13.49
N SER A 93 6.91 -20.06 13.88
CA SER A 93 5.68 -20.73 14.30
C SER A 93 4.60 -20.56 13.25
N ILE A 94 3.85 -21.64 12.96
CA ILE A 94 2.82 -21.64 11.93
C ILE A 94 1.51 -22.16 12.53
N SER A 95 0.44 -21.36 12.42
CA SER A 95 -0.92 -21.69 12.85
C SER A 95 -1.90 -21.33 11.73
N ILE A 96 -1.94 -22.16 10.68
CA ILE A 96 -2.81 -21.95 9.52
C ILE A 96 -3.90 -23.02 9.54
N GLY A 97 -5.17 -22.57 9.56
CA GLY A 97 -6.37 -23.39 9.46
C GLY A 97 -7.01 -23.33 8.07
N GLN A 98 -8.17 -23.97 7.94
CA GLN A 98 -9.02 -23.85 6.76
C GLN A 98 -10.05 -22.73 6.95
N GLN A 99 -10.45 -22.07 5.86
CA GLN A 99 -11.51 -21.08 5.89
C GLN A 99 -12.85 -21.70 6.36
N SER A 100 -13.61 -20.96 7.18
CA SER A 100 -14.96 -21.34 7.57
C SER A 100 -15.87 -21.60 6.38
N GLN A 101 -16.61 -22.71 6.40
CA GLN A 101 -17.58 -23.05 5.36
C GLN A 101 -18.72 -22.04 5.27
N ASP A 102 -19.11 -21.44 6.39
CA ASP A 102 -20.19 -20.44 6.43
C ASP A 102 -19.77 -19.14 5.69
N ILE A 103 -18.51 -18.72 5.85
CA ILE A 103 -17.96 -17.59 5.10
C ILE A 103 -17.82 -17.94 3.62
N ALA A 104 -17.29 -19.12 3.31
CA ALA A 104 -17.09 -19.58 1.94
C ALA A 104 -18.37 -19.62 1.12
N GLN A 105 -19.51 -19.96 1.74
CA GLN A 105 -20.82 -20.01 1.07
C GLN A 105 -21.20 -18.65 0.45
N GLY A 106 -21.10 -17.57 1.21
CA GLY A 106 -21.47 -16.23 0.72
C GLY A 106 -20.53 -15.67 -0.36
N VAL A 107 -19.25 -16.08 -0.32
CA VAL A 107 -18.24 -15.68 -1.31
C VAL A 107 -18.40 -16.45 -2.62
N ASN A 108 -18.67 -17.74 -2.56
CA ASN A 108 -18.72 -18.62 -3.73
C ASN A 108 -20.07 -18.62 -4.45
N ASP A 109 -21.16 -18.25 -3.75
CA ASP A 109 -22.51 -18.19 -4.27
C ASP A 109 -23.25 -16.99 -3.65
N ALA A 110 -23.19 -15.85 -4.33
CA ALA A 110 -23.73 -14.58 -3.83
C ALA A 110 -25.25 -14.59 -3.72
N PHE A 111 -25.77 -13.65 -2.94
CA PHE A 111 -27.21 -13.44 -2.74
C PHE A 111 -27.96 -13.28 -4.06
N GLU A 112 -27.41 -12.56 -5.02
CA GLU A 112 -27.98 -12.31 -6.35
C GLU A 112 -28.16 -13.60 -7.15
N SER A 113 -27.25 -14.56 -7.02
CA SER A 113 -27.38 -15.89 -7.62
C SER A 113 -28.37 -16.77 -6.86
N ARG A 114 -28.19 -16.88 -5.52
CA ARG A 114 -28.99 -17.81 -4.68
C ARG A 114 -30.45 -17.41 -4.53
N VAL A 115 -30.77 -16.13 -4.42
CA VAL A 115 -32.11 -15.62 -4.07
C VAL A 115 -32.76 -14.89 -5.23
N ALA A 116 -32.00 -14.04 -5.95
CA ALA A 116 -32.52 -13.29 -7.08
C ALA A 116 -32.45 -14.04 -8.41
N SER A 117 -31.87 -15.25 -8.42
CA SER A 117 -31.75 -16.12 -9.61
C SER A 117 -31.09 -15.44 -10.81
N SER A 118 -30.08 -14.58 -10.54
CA SER A 118 -29.28 -13.94 -11.60
C SER A 118 -28.52 -14.98 -12.41
N ALA A 119 -28.59 -14.87 -13.74
CA ALA A 119 -27.84 -15.72 -14.68
C ALA A 119 -26.48 -15.08 -15.07
N ASP A 120 -26.17 -13.87 -14.61
CA ASP A 120 -24.90 -13.22 -14.93
C ASP A 120 -23.75 -13.89 -14.14
N PRO A 121 -22.71 -14.42 -14.81
CA PRO A 121 -21.56 -15.04 -14.14
C PRO A 121 -20.84 -14.11 -13.14
N LEU A 122 -20.92 -12.79 -13.34
CA LEU A 122 -20.30 -11.82 -12.43
C LEU A 122 -21.08 -11.61 -11.13
N ASP A 123 -22.32 -12.08 -11.06
CA ASP A 123 -23.15 -12.10 -9.85
C ASP A 123 -22.98 -13.38 -9.02
N LEU A 124 -22.12 -14.33 -9.46
CA LEU A 124 -21.85 -15.55 -8.70
C LEU A 124 -21.00 -15.29 -7.45
N GLN A 125 -20.02 -14.39 -7.55
CA GLN A 125 -19.11 -14.11 -6.46
C GLN A 125 -19.60 -12.91 -5.63
N GLY A 126 -19.90 -13.14 -4.36
CA GLY A 126 -20.20 -12.10 -3.39
C GLY A 126 -18.95 -11.48 -2.77
N ALA A 127 -19.11 -10.34 -2.12
CA ALA A 127 -18.07 -9.76 -1.30
C ALA A 127 -17.73 -10.69 -0.11
N GLY A 128 -16.44 -10.87 0.15
CA GLY A 128 -15.94 -11.75 1.21
C GLY A 128 -16.18 -11.23 2.62
N ASP A 129 -16.50 -9.93 2.74
CA ASP A 129 -16.87 -9.28 4.00
C ASP A 129 -17.74 -8.05 3.71
N GLN A 130 -18.37 -7.52 4.74
CA GLN A 130 -18.91 -6.17 4.73
C GLN A 130 -17.77 -5.15 4.90
N GLY A 131 -17.93 -3.95 4.36
CA GLY A 131 -16.93 -2.91 4.57
C GLY A 131 -17.11 -1.72 3.63
N LEU A 132 -16.27 -0.72 3.84
CA LEU A 132 -16.16 0.45 2.97
C LEU A 132 -14.70 0.68 2.62
N MET A 133 -14.44 1.03 1.36
CA MET A 133 -13.10 1.23 0.82
C MET A 133 -13.04 2.56 0.12
N PHE A 134 -11.87 3.18 0.17
CA PHE A 134 -11.61 4.47 -0.45
C PHE A 134 -10.53 4.41 -1.50
N GLY A 135 -10.69 5.21 -2.54
CA GLY A 135 -9.64 5.55 -3.48
C GLY A 135 -9.47 7.06 -3.57
N TYR A 136 -8.28 7.50 -3.94
CA TYR A 136 -7.95 8.91 -4.06
C TYR A 136 -6.99 9.17 -5.21
N ALA A 137 -7.09 10.35 -5.81
CA ALA A 137 -6.12 10.88 -6.75
C ALA A 137 -6.14 12.42 -6.70
N CYS A 138 -5.00 13.03 -6.96
CA CYS A 138 -4.86 14.48 -7.09
C CYS A 138 -3.71 14.84 -8.04
N LYS A 139 -3.68 16.08 -8.52
CA LYS A 139 -2.67 16.57 -9.47
C LYS A 139 -1.36 17.05 -8.81
N ASP A 140 -1.04 16.61 -7.60
CA ASP A 140 0.19 17.03 -6.90
C ASP A 140 1.45 16.43 -7.55
N THR A 141 1.36 15.22 -8.10
CA THR A 141 2.49 14.52 -8.75
C THR A 141 2.06 13.93 -10.09
N PRO A 142 3.01 13.58 -10.98
CA PRO A 142 2.71 12.92 -12.27
C PRO A 142 1.96 11.60 -12.12
N GLU A 143 2.20 10.87 -11.01
CA GLU A 143 1.54 9.62 -10.67
C GLU A 143 0.12 9.84 -10.12
N LEU A 144 -0.30 11.10 -9.97
CA LEU A 144 -1.57 11.54 -9.39
C LEU A 144 -1.73 11.10 -7.92
N MET A 145 -0.65 11.26 -7.14
CA MET A 145 -0.58 11.01 -5.70
C MET A 145 -0.36 12.31 -4.92
N PRO A 146 -0.77 12.35 -3.64
CA PRO A 146 -0.39 13.44 -2.75
C PRO A 146 1.13 13.52 -2.60
N ILE A 147 1.71 14.70 -2.77
CA ILE A 147 3.16 14.90 -2.74
C ILE A 147 3.83 14.49 -1.41
N PRO A 148 3.22 14.68 -0.20
CA PRO A 148 3.89 14.30 1.04
C PRO A 148 4.18 12.80 1.12
N ILE A 149 3.19 11.95 0.80
CA ILE A 149 3.37 10.49 0.85
C ILE A 149 4.25 10.00 -0.30
N ALA A 150 4.11 10.58 -1.51
CA ALA A 150 4.95 10.21 -2.64
C ALA A 150 6.43 10.47 -2.36
N LEU A 151 6.78 11.63 -1.76
CA LEU A 151 8.14 11.93 -1.36
C LEU A 151 8.63 11.05 -0.21
N ALA A 152 7.79 10.79 0.80
CA ALA A 152 8.15 9.91 1.90
C ALA A 152 8.50 8.50 1.39
N HIS A 153 7.73 7.94 0.45
CA HIS A 153 8.05 6.67 -0.20
C HIS A 153 9.37 6.72 -1.00
N LYS A 154 9.58 7.75 -1.81
CA LYS A 154 10.82 7.91 -2.60
C LYS A 154 12.05 7.99 -1.70
N LEU A 155 11.96 8.69 -0.56
CA LEU A 155 13.04 8.75 0.43
C LEU A 155 13.29 7.39 1.10
N ALA A 156 12.26 6.64 1.47
CA ALA A 156 12.39 5.31 2.05
C ALA A 156 13.00 4.31 1.05
N GLN A 157 12.59 4.36 -0.21
CA GLN A 157 13.20 3.56 -1.29
C GLN A 157 14.67 3.91 -1.50
N GLN A 158 15.02 5.20 -1.47
CA GLN A 158 16.40 5.64 -1.65
C GLN A 158 17.29 5.23 -0.47
N LEU A 159 16.78 5.25 0.78
CA LEU A 159 17.49 4.69 1.95
C LEU A 159 17.83 3.22 1.73
N THR A 160 16.87 2.43 1.31
CA THR A 160 17.06 1.01 1.02
C THR A 160 18.05 0.80 -0.13
N LYS A 161 17.95 1.59 -1.20
CA LYS A 161 18.84 1.50 -2.34
C LYS A 161 20.29 1.72 -1.94
N VAL A 162 20.61 2.84 -1.26
CA VAL A 162 22.00 3.17 -0.89
C VAL A 162 22.58 2.20 0.14
N ARG A 163 21.74 1.51 0.91
CA ARG A 163 22.15 0.41 1.78
C ARG A 163 22.50 -0.84 0.98
N LYS A 164 21.59 -1.29 0.10
CA LYS A 164 21.73 -2.53 -0.67
C LYS A 164 22.84 -2.46 -1.74
N ASP A 165 23.04 -1.30 -2.37
CA ASP A 165 24.10 -1.13 -3.38
C ASP A 165 25.48 -0.83 -2.77
N GLY A 166 25.60 -0.76 -1.45
CA GLY A 166 26.84 -0.54 -0.73
C GLY A 166 27.33 0.93 -0.72
N THR A 167 26.56 1.87 -1.18
CA THR A 167 26.89 3.32 -1.10
C THR A 167 27.01 3.76 0.35
N LEU A 168 26.06 3.30 1.22
CA LEU A 168 26.09 3.52 2.67
C LEU A 168 25.99 2.18 3.40
N PRO A 169 27.06 1.37 3.44
CA PRO A 169 27.04 -0.01 3.93
C PRO A 169 26.82 -0.13 5.42
N TYR A 170 26.98 0.95 6.18
CA TYR A 170 26.75 0.99 7.62
C TYR A 170 25.26 1.17 7.99
N LEU A 171 24.38 1.47 7.03
CA LEU A 171 22.94 1.50 7.29
C LEU A 171 22.42 0.09 7.52
N ARG A 172 21.42 0.00 8.39
CA ARG A 172 20.69 -1.24 8.68
C ARG A 172 19.30 -1.20 8.04
N PRO A 173 18.55 -2.31 7.99
CA PRO A 173 17.31 -2.37 7.20
C PRO A 173 16.18 -1.47 7.72
N ASP A 174 16.09 -1.22 9.04
CA ASP A 174 15.00 -0.44 9.62
C ASP A 174 15.19 1.07 9.43
N GLY A 175 14.11 1.74 9.04
CA GLY A 175 14.12 3.18 8.87
C GLY A 175 12.73 3.76 8.61
N LYS A 176 12.60 5.05 8.93
CA LYS A 176 11.38 5.85 8.74
C LYS A 176 11.71 7.15 8.03
N THR A 177 10.78 7.62 7.24
CA THR A 177 10.84 8.93 6.57
C THR A 177 9.54 9.68 6.82
N GLN A 178 9.63 10.98 7.02
CA GLN A 178 8.47 11.85 7.18
C GLN A 178 8.69 13.13 6.38
N VAL A 179 7.66 13.59 5.69
CA VAL A 179 7.70 14.78 4.85
C VAL A 179 6.55 15.70 5.21
N THR A 180 6.88 16.96 5.46
CA THR A 180 5.90 18.03 5.69
C THR A 180 5.95 19.02 4.53
N ILE A 181 4.80 19.21 3.89
CA ILE A 181 4.59 20.14 2.78
C ILE A 181 3.72 21.31 3.24
N GLU A 182 4.09 22.50 2.79
CA GLU A 182 3.28 23.69 2.95
C GLU A 182 2.34 23.86 1.75
N TYR A 183 1.06 24.04 2.04
CA TYR A 183 0.00 24.24 1.07
C TYR A 183 -0.61 25.64 1.20
N GLN A 184 -0.92 26.26 0.07
CA GLN A 184 -1.78 27.44 -0.02
C GLN A 184 -3.09 27.06 -0.71
N GLY A 185 -4.18 26.95 0.06
CA GLY A 185 -5.38 26.26 -0.41
C GLY A 185 -5.05 24.77 -0.65
N ASP A 186 -5.26 24.31 -1.89
CA ASP A 186 -4.98 22.94 -2.31
C ASP A 186 -3.68 22.79 -3.11
N LYS A 187 -2.94 23.87 -3.31
CA LYS A 187 -1.68 23.87 -4.04
C LYS A 187 -0.50 23.71 -3.08
N ALA A 188 0.32 22.68 -3.30
CA ALA A 188 1.62 22.54 -2.65
C ALA A 188 2.54 23.67 -3.08
N ILE A 189 3.17 24.39 -2.16
CA ILE A 189 4.00 25.56 -2.45
C ILE A 189 5.42 25.43 -1.95
N ALA A 190 5.67 24.70 -0.87
CA ALA A 190 7.01 24.54 -0.32
C ALA A 190 7.19 23.22 0.42
N LEU A 191 8.41 22.69 0.36
CA LEU A 191 8.88 21.63 1.22
C LEU A 191 9.36 22.23 2.55
N ASN A 192 8.67 21.91 3.64
CA ASN A 192 8.94 22.51 4.96
C ASN A 192 9.95 21.69 5.78
N THR A 193 9.69 20.40 5.95
CA THR A 193 10.51 19.54 6.83
C THR A 193 10.65 18.13 6.24
N ILE A 194 11.85 17.57 6.34
CA ILE A 194 12.14 16.15 6.16
C ILE A 194 12.69 15.59 7.45
N VAL A 195 12.10 14.50 7.95
CA VAL A 195 12.63 13.70 9.05
C VAL A 195 13.03 12.34 8.51
N ILE A 196 14.25 11.89 8.82
CA ILE A 196 14.74 10.55 8.53
C ILE A 196 15.28 9.93 9.81
N SER A 197 14.77 8.75 10.16
CA SER A 197 15.34 7.89 11.20
C SER A 197 15.81 6.61 10.54
N SER A 198 17.10 6.33 10.57
CA SER A 198 17.70 5.15 9.96
C SER A 198 18.55 4.39 10.96
N GLN A 199 18.31 3.10 11.08
CA GLN A 199 19.14 2.18 11.84
C GLN A 199 20.52 2.11 11.21
N HIS A 200 21.58 2.06 12.06
CA HIS A 200 22.97 2.11 11.63
C HIS A 200 23.91 1.27 12.51
N ALA A 201 25.12 1.02 12.05
CA ALA A 201 26.16 0.36 12.81
C ALA A 201 26.58 1.21 14.03
N ALA A 202 27.06 0.56 15.10
CA ALA A 202 27.27 1.19 16.40
C ALA A 202 28.41 2.24 16.42
N ASP A 203 29.38 2.11 15.51
CA ASP A 203 30.62 2.88 15.42
C ASP A 203 30.54 4.14 14.56
N ILE A 204 29.33 4.47 14.05
CA ILE A 204 29.15 5.59 13.12
C ILE A 204 28.93 6.91 13.85
N ASP A 205 29.71 7.93 13.47
CA ASP A 205 29.52 9.31 13.90
C ASP A 205 28.29 9.91 13.21
N LEU A 206 27.30 10.31 14.02
CA LEU A 206 26.01 10.78 13.51
C LEU A 206 26.13 12.17 12.85
N GLU A 207 26.91 13.06 13.42
CA GLU A 207 27.01 14.45 12.94
C GLU A 207 28.00 14.60 11.79
N LYS A 208 29.15 13.92 11.87
CA LYS A 208 30.22 14.06 10.88
C LYS A 208 30.08 13.14 9.68
N LYS A 209 29.33 12.03 9.81
CA LYS A 209 29.21 11.04 8.75
C LYS A 209 27.76 10.75 8.37
N LEU A 210 26.94 10.22 9.27
CA LEU A 210 25.60 9.76 8.93
C LEU A 210 24.72 10.87 8.37
N ALA A 211 24.58 11.99 9.09
CA ALA A 211 23.69 13.07 8.66
C ALA A 211 24.11 13.73 7.33
N PRO A 212 25.39 14.08 7.13
CA PRO A 212 25.85 14.61 5.83
C PRO A 212 25.68 13.62 4.67
N GLU A 213 25.95 12.33 4.89
CA GLU A 213 25.85 11.31 3.82
C GLU A 213 24.39 10.97 3.51
N ILE A 214 23.50 10.87 4.48
CA ILE A 214 22.05 10.75 4.22
C ILE A 214 21.53 11.96 3.44
N LYS A 215 21.94 13.18 3.83
CA LYS A 215 21.55 14.36 3.06
C LYS A 215 22.01 14.24 1.60
N LYS A 216 23.27 13.93 1.38
CA LYS A 216 23.91 13.88 0.05
C LYS A 216 23.37 12.76 -0.83
N PHE A 217 23.20 11.54 -0.30
CA PHE A 217 22.91 10.35 -1.11
C PHE A 217 21.44 9.93 -1.08
N VAL A 218 20.67 10.40 -0.08
CA VAL A 218 19.25 10.07 0.04
C VAL A 218 18.35 11.25 -0.24
N ILE A 219 18.58 12.41 0.41
CA ILE A 219 17.66 13.54 0.32
C ILE A 219 17.88 14.34 -0.96
N ASP A 220 19.09 14.84 -1.20
CA ASP A 220 19.38 15.74 -2.30
C ASP A 220 19.00 15.19 -3.68
N PRO A 221 19.21 13.89 -4.00
CA PRO A 221 18.79 13.34 -5.29
C PRO A 221 17.26 13.32 -5.48
N ILE A 222 16.48 13.24 -4.41
CA ILE A 222 15.01 13.17 -4.48
C ILE A 222 14.38 14.57 -4.58
N ILE A 223 14.96 15.58 -3.89
CA ILE A 223 14.33 16.90 -3.83
C ILE A 223 14.79 17.87 -4.91
N LYS A 224 15.87 17.57 -5.65
CA LYS A 224 16.50 18.50 -6.61
C LYS A 224 15.58 18.94 -7.75
N ASP A 225 14.65 18.05 -8.17
CA ASP A 225 13.78 18.26 -9.33
C ASP A 225 12.32 18.55 -8.93
N LEU A 226 12.07 18.94 -7.66
CA LEU A 226 10.73 19.28 -7.20
C LEU A 226 10.29 20.66 -7.69
N ASP A 227 9.07 20.75 -8.20
CA ASP A 227 8.44 22.01 -8.66
C ASP A 227 7.74 22.76 -7.50
N ILE A 228 8.40 22.83 -6.34
CA ILE A 228 7.99 23.60 -5.16
C ILE A 228 9.22 24.23 -4.50
N ASP A 229 9.02 25.24 -3.66
CA ASP A 229 10.14 25.88 -2.96
C ASP A 229 10.83 24.90 -1.99
N THR A 230 12.15 24.72 -2.16
CA THR A 230 12.99 23.86 -1.31
C THR A 230 14.12 24.62 -0.60
N LYS A 231 14.09 25.98 -0.59
CA LYS A 231 15.21 26.80 -0.06
C LYS A 231 15.36 26.73 1.44
N ASN A 232 14.26 26.62 2.18
CA ASN A 232 14.22 26.73 3.64
C ASN A 232 13.79 25.41 4.33
N VAL A 233 14.19 24.26 3.77
CA VAL A 233 13.84 22.95 4.32
C VAL A 233 14.57 22.68 5.61
N ARG A 234 13.84 22.28 6.65
CA ARG A 234 14.41 21.77 7.89
C ARG A 234 14.68 20.26 7.77
N PHE A 235 15.93 19.86 7.94
CA PHE A 235 16.34 18.46 7.93
C PHE A 235 16.55 17.95 9.38
N LEU A 236 15.88 16.87 9.74
CA LEU A 236 16.00 16.19 11.02
C LEU A 236 16.42 14.73 10.75
N ILE A 237 17.70 14.44 10.90
CA ILE A 237 18.27 13.12 10.64
C ILE A 237 18.66 12.49 11.96
N ASN A 238 18.07 11.33 12.29
CA ASN A 238 18.21 10.65 13.58
C ASN A 238 18.09 11.62 14.78
N PRO A 239 17.00 12.39 14.92
CA PRO A 239 16.90 13.45 15.92
C PRO A 239 16.93 12.94 17.37
N THR A 240 16.66 11.66 17.61
CA THR A 240 16.78 11.01 18.92
C THR A 240 18.23 10.59 19.24
N GLY A 241 19.16 10.71 18.28
CA GLY A 241 20.52 10.25 18.40
C GLY A 241 20.71 8.83 17.84
N ARG A 242 21.41 7.97 18.59
CA ARG A 242 21.76 6.60 18.16
C ARG A 242 20.51 5.75 17.88
N PHE A 243 20.55 5.08 16.74
CA PHE A 243 19.54 4.08 16.34
C PHE A 243 20.25 2.80 15.88
N VAL A 244 20.84 2.10 16.83
CA VAL A 244 21.58 0.84 16.62
C VAL A 244 20.65 -0.35 16.81
N ILE A 245 19.87 -0.35 17.89
CA ILE A 245 18.84 -1.37 18.14
C ILE A 245 17.58 -0.97 17.36
N GLY A 246 17.20 -1.78 16.39
CA GLY A 246 16.05 -1.56 15.53
C GLY A 246 15.54 -2.88 14.94
N GLY A 247 14.64 -2.79 13.98
CA GLY A 247 13.96 -3.96 13.44
C GLY A 247 13.16 -4.71 14.49
N PRO A 248 12.91 -6.02 14.31
CA PRO A 248 12.09 -6.83 15.23
C PRO A 248 12.63 -6.93 16.65
N MET A 249 13.91 -6.63 16.87
CA MET A 249 14.50 -6.55 18.20
C MET A 249 14.11 -5.25 18.93
N GLY A 250 13.90 -4.16 18.20
CA GLY A 250 13.52 -2.87 18.75
C GLY A 250 12.03 -2.73 18.99
N ASP A 251 11.21 -3.26 18.10
CA ASP A 251 9.74 -3.21 18.16
C ASP A 251 9.13 -4.39 17.44
N ALA A 252 7.98 -4.88 17.92
CA ALA A 252 7.25 -5.95 17.25
C ALA A 252 6.52 -5.42 16.01
N GLY A 253 6.48 -6.23 14.95
CA GLY A 253 5.71 -5.96 13.73
C GLY A 253 4.52 -6.89 13.57
N LEU A 254 3.48 -6.38 12.92
CA LEU A 254 2.28 -7.14 12.59
C LEU A 254 1.75 -6.72 11.22
N THR A 255 1.27 -7.69 10.44
CA THR A 255 0.60 -7.44 9.15
C THR A 255 -0.55 -6.43 9.31
N GLY A 256 -0.61 -5.45 8.41
CA GLY A 256 -1.72 -4.50 8.38
C GLY A 256 -1.65 -3.36 9.39
N ARG A 257 -0.49 -3.07 9.99
CA ARG A 257 -0.31 -1.94 10.91
C ARG A 257 0.23 -0.66 10.27
N LYS A 258 0.40 -0.64 8.95
CA LYS A 258 0.86 0.53 8.18
C LYS A 258 -0.12 0.95 7.08
N ILE A 259 -1.43 0.77 7.34
CA ILE A 259 -2.50 0.98 6.36
C ILE A 259 -2.56 2.40 5.78
N ILE A 260 -2.14 3.41 6.52
CA ILE A 260 -2.08 4.79 6.05
C ILE A 260 -0.84 5.03 5.18
N VAL A 261 0.30 4.41 5.53
CA VAL A 261 1.51 4.37 4.69
C VAL A 261 1.23 3.62 3.38
N ASP A 262 0.48 2.53 3.44
CA ASP A 262 0.12 1.71 2.29
C ASP A 262 -0.77 2.44 1.29
N THR A 263 -1.47 3.49 1.69
CA THR A 263 -2.45 4.20 0.90
C THR A 263 -2.03 5.65 0.56
N TYR A 264 -2.59 6.66 1.22
CA TYR A 264 -2.45 8.05 0.80
C TYR A 264 -1.81 8.97 1.86
N GLY A 265 -1.17 8.40 2.90
CA GLY A 265 -0.47 9.17 3.93
C GLY A 265 -1.36 10.11 4.74
N GLY A 266 -2.64 9.80 4.87
CA GLY A 266 -3.63 10.61 5.59
C GLY A 266 -4.32 11.69 4.75
N MET A 267 -4.02 11.83 3.45
CA MET A 267 -4.67 12.82 2.59
C MET A 267 -6.10 12.40 2.23
N ALA A 268 -6.39 11.11 2.18
CA ALA A 268 -7.71 10.55 1.94
C ALA A 268 -8.26 9.87 3.20
N ARG A 269 -9.57 9.65 3.23
CA ARG A 269 -10.23 8.77 4.20
C ARG A 269 -9.75 7.34 4.02
N HIS A 270 -9.96 6.50 5.04
CA HIS A 270 -9.61 5.10 5.02
C HIS A 270 -10.73 4.25 5.64
N GLY A 271 -11.03 3.09 5.04
CA GLY A 271 -12.07 2.19 5.53
C GLY A 271 -11.64 1.29 6.69
N GLY A 272 -10.33 1.23 6.98
CA GLY A 272 -9.76 0.43 8.07
C GLY A 272 -9.24 -0.94 7.65
N GLY A 273 -9.57 -1.44 6.46
CA GLY A 273 -9.11 -2.74 5.97
C GLY A 273 -7.61 -2.76 5.62
N ALA A 274 -6.88 -3.78 6.07
CA ALA A 274 -5.51 -4.06 5.66
C ALA A 274 -5.49 -4.85 4.35
N PHE A 275 -4.37 -4.79 3.61
CA PHE A 275 -4.22 -5.43 2.30
C PHE A 275 -3.40 -6.70 2.34
N SER A 276 -2.18 -6.64 2.87
CA SER A 276 -1.21 -7.74 2.82
C SER A 276 -1.75 -9.02 3.42
N GLY A 277 -1.42 -10.16 2.82
CA GLY A 277 -1.88 -11.48 3.23
C GLY A 277 -3.29 -11.86 2.77
N LYS A 278 -4.04 -10.96 2.13
CA LYS A 278 -5.41 -11.20 1.65
C LYS A 278 -5.42 -11.43 0.14
N ASP A 279 -6.04 -12.53 -0.31
CA ASP A 279 -6.33 -12.76 -1.72
C ASP A 279 -7.41 -11.79 -2.25
N PRO A 280 -7.56 -11.61 -3.58
CA PRO A 280 -8.43 -10.58 -4.14
C PRO A 280 -9.94 -10.82 -3.96
N SER A 281 -10.38 -11.94 -3.39
CA SER A 281 -11.79 -12.12 -2.99
C SER A 281 -12.15 -11.23 -1.78
N LYS A 282 -11.16 -10.76 -1.03
CA LYS A 282 -11.32 -9.81 0.06
C LYS A 282 -11.41 -8.41 -0.52
N VAL A 283 -12.60 -7.82 -0.44
CA VAL A 283 -12.90 -6.48 -0.98
C VAL A 283 -12.09 -5.37 -0.31
N ASP A 284 -11.63 -5.57 0.93
CA ASP A 284 -10.67 -4.67 1.58
C ASP A 284 -9.49 -4.34 0.66
N ARG A 285 -8.99 -5.33 -0.07
CA ARG A 285 -7.87 -5.18 -0.98
C ARG A 285 -8.33 -4.85 -2.39
N SER A 286 -9.13 -5.72 -3.01
CA SER A 286 -9.52 -5.59 -4.42
C SER A 286 -10.33 -4.34 -4.71
N ALA A 287 -11.28 -3.99 -3.85
CA ALA A 287 -12.09 -2.79 -4.03
C ALA A 287 -11.31 -1.50 -3.72
N ALA A 288 -10.38 -1.51 -2.77
CA ALA A 288 -9.48 -0.36 -2.57
C ALA A 288 -8.62 -0.10 -3.81
N TYR A 289 -8.12 -1.16 -4.47
CA TYR A 289 -7.41 -1.03 -5.76
C TYR A 289 -8.33 -0.50 -6.87
N ALA A 290 -9.57 -1.00 -6.95
CA ALA A 290 -10.56 -0.49 -7.90
C ALA A 290 -10.89 0.99 -7.64
N MET A 291 -11.03 1.40 -6.38
CA MET A 291 -11.30 2.81 -6.06
C MET A 291 -10.12 3.72 -6.42
N ARG A 292 -8.87 3.26 -6.25
CA ARG A 292 -7.70 3.97 -6.79
C ARG A 292 -7.79 4.11 -8.31
N TRP A 293 -8.12 3.04 -9.01
CA TRP A 293 -8.29 3.05 -10.47
C TRP A 293 -9.37 4.04 -10.92
N VAL A 294 -10.54 4.04 -10.26
CA VAL A 294 -11.62 5.00 -10.54
C VAL A 294 -11.15 6.43 -10.30
N ALA A 295 -10.66 6.76 -9.10
CA ALA A 295 -10.24 8.11 -8.75
C ALA A 295 -9.14 8.63 -9.69
N LYS A 296 -8.16 7.76 -10.02
CA LYS A 296 -7.07 8.11 -10.93
C LYS A 296 -7.58 8.43 -12.35
N ASN A 297 -8.55 7.68 -12.86
CA ASN A 297 -9.13 7.93 -14.17
C ASN A 297 -10.01 9.19 -14.21
N VAL A 298 -10.74 9.52 -13.14
CA VAL A 298 -11.50 10.79 -13.04
C VAL A 298 -10.56 11.98 -13.14
N VAL A 299 -9.45 11.97 -12.41
CA VAL A 299 -8.45 13.06 -12.44
C VAL A 299 -7.69 13.07 -13.76
N ALA A 300 -7.32 11.91 -14.31
CA ALA A 300 -6.64 11.80 -15.60
C ALA A 300 -7.51 12.24 -16.79
N ALA A 301 -8.84 12.07 -16.69
CA ALA A 301 -9.81 12.57 -17.66
C ALA A 301 -10.01 14.10 -17.60
N ASP A 302 -9.36 14.76 -16.64
CA ASP A 302 -9.50 16.20 -16.37
C ASP A 302 -10.93 16.60 -15.96
N LEU A 303 -11.67 15.69 -15.28
CA LEU A 303 -13.02 15.97 -14.77
C LEU A 303 -12.97 16.70 -13.42
N ALA A 304 -11.91 16.49 -12.65
CA ALA A 304 -11.63 17.20 -11.40
C ALA A 304 -10.10 17.23 -11.17
N ASP A 305 -9.61 18.13 -10.32
CA ASP A 305 -8.20 18.16 -9.93
C ASP A 305 -7.90 17.27 -8.73
N ARG A 306 -8.95 16.91 -7.95
CA ARG A 306 -8.92 15.96 -6.83
C ARG A 306 -10.17 15.09 -6.89
N CYS A 307 -10.01 13.81 -6.56
CA CYS A 307 -11.13 12.89 -6.48
C CYS A 307 -10.90 11.87 -5.38
N GLU A 308 -11.88 11.74 -4.49
CA GLU A 308 -12.01 10.65 -3.53
C GLU A 308 -13.26 9.83 -3.87
N VAL A 309 -13.13 8.52 -3.86
CA VAL A 309 -14.25 7.62 -4.14
C VAL A 309 -14.38 6.64 -2.99
N GLN A 310 -15.61 6.47 -2.47
CA GLN A 310 -15.96 5.45 -1.51
C GLN A 310 -16.86 4.41 -2.17
N VAL A 311 -16.59 3.13 -1.95
CA VAL A 311 -17.51 2.02 -2.23
C VAL A 311 -17.79 1.26 -0.96
N ALA A 312 -19.01 0.72 -0.82
CA ALA A 312 -19.40 -0.11 0.32
C ALA A 312 -20.04 -1.42 -0.15
N TYR A 313 -19.75 -2.51 0.58
CA TYR A 313 -20.31 -3.84 0.32
C TYR A 313 -20.98 -4.42 1.57
N ALA A 314 -21.95 -5.29 1.35
CA ALA A 314 -22.45 -6.23 2.34
C ALA A 314 -21.88 -7.62 2.07
N ILE A 315 -21.56 -8.35 3.13
CA ILE A 315 -21.03 -9.72 3.00
C ILE A 315 -21.96 -10.60 2.16
N GLY A 316 -21.41 -11.38 1.24
CA GLY A 316 -22.17 -12.29 0.39
C GLY A 316 -23.02 -11.63 -0.71
N LYS A 317 -22.90 -10.31 -0.93
CA LYS A 317 -23.53 -9.60 -2.05
C LYS A 317 -22.53 -9.26 -3.14
N ALA A 318 -22.93 -9.42 -4.40
CA ALA A 318 -22.13 -9.03 -5.54
C ALA A 318 -22.23 -7.52 -5.80
N GLN A 319 -23.43 -6.95 -5.73
CA GLN A 319 -23.63 -5.53 -5.98
C GLN A 319 -23.16 -4.68 -4.80
N PRO A 320 -22.43 -3.58 -5.05
CA PRO A 320 -22.13 -2.58 -4.02
C PRO A 320 -23.42 -2.03 -3.40
N VAL A 321 -23.41 -1.78 -2.11
CA VAL A 321 -24.55 -1.13 -1.41
C VAL A 321 -24.46 0.39 -1.41
N GLY A 322 -23.33 0.96 -1.78
CA GLY A 322 -23.13 2.41 -1.89
C GLY A 322 -21.90 2.77 -2.72
N LEU A 323 -22.01 3.89 -3.42
CA LEU A 323 -20.91 4.56 -4.12
C LEU A 323 -21.04 6.06 -3.86
N PHE A 324 -19.96 6.68 -3.38
CA PHE A 324 -19.89 8.12 -3.12
C PHE A 324 -18.64 8.69 -3.78
N ILE A 325 -18.76 9.84 -4.43
CA ILE A 325 -17.67 10.55 -5.10
C ILE A 325 -17.60 11.97 -4.53
N GLU A 326 -16.40 12.37 -4.14
CA GLU A 326 -16.08 13.70 -3.63
C GLU A 326 -14.95 14.32 -4.46
N THR A 327 -15.16 15.51 -4.95
CA THR A 327 -14.17 16.25 -5.76
C THR A 327 -13.62 17.50 -5.05
N PHE A 328 -14.08 17.75 -3.83
CA PHE A 328 -13.62 18.87 -2.99
C PHE A 328 -13.79 20.24 -3.63
N GLY A 329 -14.82 20.40 -4.48
CA GLY A 329 -15.07 21.64 -5.22
C GLY A 329 -14.09 21.90 -6.37
N THR A 330 -13.41 20.88 -6.84
CA THR A 330 -12.45 20.97 -7.97
C THR A 330 -13.00 20.37 -9.26
N GLU A 331 -14.26 19.96 -9.28
CA GLU A 331 -14.95 19.46 -10.45
C GLU A 331 -15.04 20.52 -11.55
N LYS A 332 -14.90 20.08 -12.80
CA LYS A 332 -15.01 20.92 -13.99
C LYS A 332 -16.33 20.70 -14.74
N PHE A 333 -17.11 19.72 -14.30
CA PHE A 333 -18.40 19.30 -14.82
C PHE A 333 -19.34 19.02 -13.65
N ASP A 334 -20.62 18.90 -13.93
CA ASP A 334 -21.62 18.51 -12.93
C ASP A 334 -21.24 17.20 -12.23
N LEU A 335 -21.18 17.22 -10.90
CA LEU A 335 -20.78 16.05 -10.09
C LEU A 335 -21.72 14.85 -10.31
N ALA A 336 -23.01 15.09 -10.56
CA ALA A 336 -23.95 14.01 -10.86
C ALA A 336 -23.61 13.33 -12.17
N LYS A 337 -23.25 14.09 -13.22
CA LYS A 337 -22.78 13.52 -14.49
C LYS A 337 -21.49 12.70 -14.34
N ILE A 338 -20.53 13.20 -13.51
CA ILE A 338 -19.31 12.45 -13.23
C ILE A 338 -19.65 11.14 -12.52
N SER A 339 -20.55 11.17 -11.55
CA SER A 339 -20.98 9.97 -10.81
C SER A 339 -21.67 8.95 -11.72
N ASP A 340 -22.52 9.39 -12.61
CA ASP A 340 -23.23 8.49 -13.53
C ASP A 340 -22.28 7.90 -14.58
N ALA A 341 -21.34 8.71 -15.10
CA ALA A 341 -20.29 8.20 -15.97
C ALA A 341 -19.41 7.13 -15.29
N VAL A 342 -19.06 7.31 -14.02
CA VAL A 342 -18.30 6.31 -13.25
C VAL A 342 -19.09 5.01 -13.14
N LYS A 343 -20.41 5.05 -12.84
CA LYS A 343 -21.24 3.85 -12.74
C LYS A 343 -21.38 3.12 -14.08
N GLU A 344 -21.35 3.85 -15.19
CA GLU A 344 -21.44 3.27 -16.54
C GLU A 344 -20.11 2.62 -16.98
N VAL A 345 -18.97 3.24 -16.65
CA VAL A 345 -17.64 2.82 -17.11
C VAL A 345 -17.06 1.70 -16.26
N PHE A 346 -17.39 1.65 -14.95
CA PHE A 346 -16.77 0.71 -14.01
C PHE A 346 -17.81 -0.25 -13.43
N ASP A 347 -17.62 -1.54 -13.67
CA ASP A 347 -18.34 -2.58 -12.96
C ASP A 347 -17.64 -2.86 -11.63
N LEU A 348 -18.27 -2.49 -10.53
CA LEU A 348 -17.69 -2.56 -9.19
C LEU A 348 -18.07 -3.84 -8.43
N ARG A 349 -18.64 -4.86 -9.12
CA ARG A 349 -18.83 -6.18 -8.52
C ARG A 349 -17.47 -6.86 -8.28
N PRO A 350 -17.29 -7.62 -7.17
CA PRO A 350 -16.00 -8.25 -6.84
C PRO A 350 -15.40 -9.06 -7.98
N ALA A 351 -16.21 -9.89 -8.67
CA ALA A 351 -15.75 -10.69 -9.81
C ALA A 351 -15.30 -9.82 -11.01
N ALA A 352 -15.99 -8.71 -11.26
CA ALA A 352 -15.63 -7.77 -12.33
C ALA A 352 -14.32 -7.06 -12.02
N ILE A 353 -14.13 -6.58 -10.78
CA ILE A 353 -12.88 -5.96 -10.32
C ILE A 353 -11.71 -6.93 -10.50
N ILE A 354 -11.86 -8.18 -10.06
CA ILE A 354 -10.81 -9.20 -10.17
C ILE A 354 -10.45 -9.44 -11.64
N ARG A 355 -11.44 -9.54 -12.53
CA ARG A 355 -11.25 -9.69 -13.97
C ARG A 355 -10.54 -8.48 -14.59
N ASP A 356 -11.07 -7.27 -14.36
CA ASP A 356 -10.64 -6.06 -15.05
C ASP A 356 -9.23 -5.61 -14.62
N LEU A 357 -8.89 -5.81 -13.36
CA LEU A 357 -7.55 -5.55 -12.82
C LEU A 357 -6.62 -6.78 -12.90
N ASN A 358 -7.12 -7.93 -13.39
CA ASN A 358 -6.36 -9.17 -13.51
C ASN A 358 -5.63 -9.56 -12.23
N LEU A 359 -6.38 -9.71 -11.14
CA LEU A 359 -5.82 -9.86 -9.79
C LEU A 359 -5.46 -11.29 -9.38
N LEU A 360 -5.84 -12.31 -10.15
CA LEU A 360 -5.53 -13.72 -9.85
C LEU A 360 -4.10 -14.10 -10.30
N ARG A 361 -3.12 -13.31 -9.90
CA ARG A 361 -1.70 -13.46 -10.26
C ARG A 361 -0.80 -13.23 -9.04
N PRO A 362 0.42 -13.79 -9.01
CA PRO A 362 1.40 -13.52 -7.96
C PRO A 362 2.05 -12.15 -8.18
N ILE A 363 1.41 -11.09 -7.71
CA ILE A 363 1.84 -9.68 -7.86
C ILE A 363 1.94 -8.94 -6.52
N TYR A 364 1.60 -9.60 -5.43
CA TYR A 364 1.30 -8.95 -4.15
C TYR A 364 2.54 -8.67 -3.32
N ALA A 365 3.57 -9.51 -3.35
CA ALA A 365 4.83 -9.25 -2.67
C ALA A 365 5.45 -7.89 -3.08
N LYS A 366 5.29 -7.50 -4.35
CA LYS A 366 5.75 -6.19 -4.85
C LYS A 366 5.00 -5.00 -4.24
N THR A 367 3.81 -5.20 -3.70
CA THR A 367 3.01 -4.12 -3.09
C THR A 367 3.36 -3.88 -1.64
N ALA A 368 3.93 -4.86 -0.96
CA ALA A 368 4.05 -4.94 0.49
C ALA A 368 5.00 -3.91 1.13
N ALA A 369 5.77 -3.15 0.35
CA ALA A 369 6.60 -2.04 0.81
C ALA A 369 6.49 -0.84 -0.13
N TYR A 370 6.67 0.37 0.41
CA TYR A 370 6.68 1.64 -0.32
C TYR A 370 5.33 2.05 -0.94
N GLY A 371 4.22 1.63 -0.34
CA GLY A 371 2.87 1.97 -0.75
C GLY A 371 2.32 1.10 -1.88
N HIS A 372 1.02 0.87 -1.85
CA HIS A 372 0.29 0.12 -2.87
C HIS A 372 -0.09 0.99 -4.08
N PHE A 373 -0.06 2.32 -3.93
CA PHE A 373 -0.47 3.29 -4.93
C PHE A 373 0.65 4.23 -5.35
N GLY A 374 0.55 4.78 -6.57
CA GLY A 374 1.50 5.75 -7.12
C GLY A 374 2.76 5.13 -7.73
N ARG A 375 2.81 3.81 -7.92
CA ARG A 375 3.89 3.12 -8.64
C ARG A 375 3.34 2.53 -9.94
N GLU A 376 3.70 3.11 -11.08
CA GLU A 376 3.21 2.71 -12.41
C GLU A 376 3.97 1.48 -12.93
N LEU A 377 3.97 0.37 -12.14
CA LEU A 377 4.53 -0.90 -12.55
C LEU A 377 3.57 -1.65 -13.49
N PRO A 378 4.09 -2.47 -14.43
CA PRO A 378 3.24 -3.23 -15.37
C PRO A 378 2.21 -4.14 -14.68
N GLU A 379 2.55 -4.65 -13.49
CA GLU A 379 1.67 -5.50 -12.70
C GLU A 379 0.56 -4.74 -12.00
N PHE A 380 0.71 -3.44 -11.74
CA PHE A 380 -0.22 -2.61 -10.97
C PHE A 380 -1.31 -2.03 -11.88
N ALA A 381 -2.26 -2.88 -12.29
CA ALA A 381 -3.32 -2.52 -13.22
C ALA A 381 -4.19 -1.36 -12.73
N TRP A 382 -4.31 -1.16 -11.41
CA TRP A 382 -5.06 -0.05 -10.81
C TRP A 382 -4.41 1.32 -10.99
N GLU A 383 -3.18 1.37 -11.48
CA GLU A 383 -2.51 2.64 -11.83
C GLU A 383 -2.73 3.05 -13.29
N LYS A 384 -3.44 2.25 -14.10
CA LYS A 384 -3.73 2.58 -15.50
C LYS A 384 -4.73 3.74 -15.63
N LYS A 385 -4.55 4.55 -16.69
CA LYS A 385 -5.45 5.67 -17.05
C LYS A 385 -6.33 5.29 -18.26
N ASP A 386 -6.61 4.03 -18.43
CA ASP A 386 -7.23 3.41 -19.61
C ASP A 386 -8.73 3.68 -19.78
N ARG A 387 -9.39 4.19 -18.74
CA ARG A 387 -10.80 4.58 -18.73
C ARG A 387 -11.04 6.09 -18.87
N ALA A 388 -9.99 6.90 -18.83
CA ALA A 388 -10.12 8.37 -18.83
C ALA A 388 -10.84 8.91 -20.07
N ALA A 389 -10.55 8.35 -21.27
CA ALA A 389 -11.22 8.77 -22.50
C ALA A 389 -12.72 8.45 -22.50
N ALA A 390 -13.11 7.26 -22.00
CA ALA A 390 -14.52 6.87 -21.88
C ALA A 390 -15.28 7.76 -20.91
N LEU A 391 -14.71 8.04 -19.73
CA LEU A 391 -15.31 8.97 -18.78
C LEU A 391 -15.52 10.36 -19.38
N LYS A 392 -14.51 10.90 -20.09
CA LYS A 392 -14.60 12.22 -20.71
C LYS A 392 -15.69 12.29 -21.79
N ALA A 393 -15.87 11.22 -22.55
CA ALA A 393 -16.89 11.16 -23.59
C ALA A 393 -18.33 11.19 -23.05
N LEU A 394 -18.56 10.62 -21.86
CA LEU A 394 -19.88 10.57 -21.24
C LEU A 394 -20.26 11.87 -20.51
N VAL A 395 -19.29 12.69 -20.12
CA VAL A 395 -19.54 13.91 -19.33
C VAL A 395 -19.64 15.14 -20.23
N ASN A 396 -19.03 15.11 -21.42
CA ASN A 396 -19.13 16.19 -22.43
C ASN A 396 -20.51 16.17 -23.13
#